data_e25a0faeeb6fabea1ded33b8d76ebd52
#
_entry.id   e25a0faeeb6fabea1ded33b8d76ebd52
#
_cell.length_a   1.000
_cell.length_b   1.000
_cell.length_c   1.000
_cell.angle_alpha   90.00
_cell.angle_beta   90.00
_cell.angle_gamma   90.00
#
_symmetry.space_group_name_H-M   'P 1'
#
loop_
_entity.id
_entity.type
_entity.pdbx_description
1 polymer ?
#
loop_
_entity_poly.entity_id
_entity_poly.type
_entity_poly.pdbx_seq_one_letter_code
_entity_poly.pdbx_strand_id
1 'polypeptide(L)'
;MRVDAIVNSANRSLLGGGGVDRAIHRAAGVDLVMACADLGGCEVGHAKATDAFALPAKRVIHAVGPAWLGGDEDVEKLASCYRESLDIAAAENLRSIAFP
;
A
#
# COMPACT_ATOMS: atom_id res chain seq x y z
N MET A 1 -2.49 14.63 11.23
CA MET A 1 -1.24 14.94 10.49
C MET A 1 -1.42 14.60 9.02
N ARG A 2 -1.01 15.50 8.14
CA ARG A 2 -1.11 15.28 6.70
C ARG A 2 0.23 14.80 6.15
N VAL A 3 0.24 13.74 5.34
CA VAL A 3 1.41 13.22 4.65
C VAL A 3 1.13 13.14 3.16
N ASP A 4 2.18 13.04 2.33
CA ASP A 4 1.98 12.90 0.89
C ASP A 4 1.53 11.49 0.51
N ALA A 5 2.04 10.47 1.17
CA ALA A 5 1.66 9.10 0.91
C ALA A 5 1.46 8.31 2.20
N ILE A 6 0.48 7.42 2.20
CA ILE A 6 0.26 6.43 3.25
C ILE A 6 0.51 5.06 2.62
N VAL A 7 1.39 4.28 3.24
CA VAL A 7 1.63 2.90 2.81
C VAL A 7 0.63 1.99 3.51
N ASN A 8 -0.13 1.25 2.72
CA ASN A 8 -1.10 0.29 3.22
C ASN A 8 -0.48 -1.12 3.20
N SER A 9 -0.68 -1.86 4.28
CA SER A 9 -0.32 -3.27 4.34
C SER A 9 -1.44 -4.09 3.71
N ALA A 10 -1.35 -4.30 2.41
CA ALA A 10 -2.40 -4.90 1.60
C ALA A 10 -2.22 -6.40 1.41
N ASN A 11 -3.28 -7.07 0.99
CA ASN A 11 -3.22 -8.44 0.48
C ASN A 11 -3.15 -8.43 -1.05
N ARG A 12 -2.99 -9.61 -1.65
CA ARG A 12 -2.81 -9.73 -3.11
C ARG A 12 -4.01 -9.26 -3.92
N SER A 13 -5.21 -9.30 -3.37
CA SER A 13 -6.41 -8.83 -4.08
C SER A 13 -6.52 -7.31 -4.10
N LEU A 14 -5.92 -6.61 -3.15
CA LEU A 14 -6.03 -5.17 -2.91
C LEU A 14 -7.46 -4.71 -2.55
N LEU A 15 -8.37 -5.63 -2.28
CA LEU A 15 -9.79 -5.31 -2.06
C LEU A 15 -10.15 -5.13 -0.59
N GLY A 16 -9.16 -5.02 0.27
CA GLY A 16 -9.37 -4.86 1.70
C GLY A 16 -9.18 -6.17 2.46
N GLY A 17 -8.98 -6.06 3.75
CA GLY A 17 -8.77 -7.18 4.64
C GLY A 17 -8.94 -6.74 6.08
N GLY A 18 -8.11 -7.27 6.99
CA GLY A 18 -8.14 -6.90 8.40
C GLY A 18 -7.09 -5.86 8.78
N GLY A 19 -7.09 -5.46 10.04
CA GLY A 19 -6.06 -4.59 10.60
C GLY A 19 -5.93 -3.23 9.93
N VAL A 20 -4.72 -2.85 9.59
CA VAL A 20 -4.39 -1.57 8.96
C VAL A 20 -5.12 -1.40 7.63
N ASP A 21 -5.16 -2.45 6.81
CA ASP A 21 -5.84 -2.44 5.51
C ASP A 21 -7.32 -2.08 5.67
N ARG A 22 -7.99 -2.71 6.62
CA ARG A 22 -9.40 -2.42 6.92
C ARG A 22 -9.61 -0.98 7.37
N ALA A 23 -8.73 -0.47 8.23
CA ALA A 23 -8.82 0.89 8.74
C ALA A 23 -8.63 1.91 7.62
N ILE A 24 -7.69 1.67 6.73
CA ILE A 24 -7.40 2.56 5.59
C ILE A 24 -8.59 2.58 4.62
N HIS A 25 -9.14 1.42 4.26
CA HIS A 25 -10.30 1.36 3.37
C HIS A 25 -11.53 2.02 3.97
N ARG A 26 -11.75 1.85 5.28
CA ARG A 26 -12.86 2.48 5.97
C ARG A 26 -12.73 4.01 5.96
N ALA A 27 -11.54 4.53 6.23
CA ALA A 27 -11.29 5.97 6.28
C ALA A 27 -11.32 6.61 4.89
N ALA A 28 -10.84 5.92 3.87
CA ALA A 28 -10.81 6.44 2.50
C ALA A 28 -12.19 6.44 1.82
N GLY A 29 -13.05 5.51 2.19
CA GLY A 29 -14.36 5.35 1.57
C GLY A 29 -14.39 4.32 0.45
N VAL A 30 -15.57 4.08 -0.12
CA VAL A 30 -15.81 3.04 -1.12
C VAL A 30 -15.01 3.27 -2.42
N ASP A 31 -14.67 4.51 -2.73
CA ASP A 31 -13.92 4.83 -3.95
C ASP A 31 -12.54 4.16 -3.96
N LEU A 32 -11.95 3.94 -2.78
CA LEU A 32 -10.64 3.28 -2.71
C LEU A 32 -10.73 1.83 -3.18
N VAL A 33 -11.73 1.07 -2.74
CA VAL A 33 -11.85 -0.33 -3.15
C VAL A 33 -12.14 -0.42 -4.65
N MET A 34 -12.89 0.52 -5.20
CA MET A 34 -13.15 0.57 -6.64
C MET A 34 -11.88 0.83 -7.44
N ALA A 35 -11.06 1.79 -6.98
CA ALA A 35 -9.77 2.06 -7.62
C ALA A 35 -8.83 0.85 -7.52
N CYS A 36 -8.81 0.18 -6.39
CA CYS A 36 -8.00 -1.02 -6.20
C CYS A 36 -8.45 -2.17 -7.11
N ALA A 37 -9.76 -2.31 -7.31
CA ALA A 37 -10.28 -3.34 -8.22
C ALA A 37 -9.76 -3.15 -9.65
N ASP A 38 -9.62 -1.91 -10.09
CA ASP A 38 -9.10 -1.59 -11.43
C ASP A 38 -7.62 -1.98 -11.59
N LEU A 39 -6.88 -2.11 -10.50
CA LEU A 39 -5.47 -2.51 -10.54
C LEU A 39 -5.28 -4.01 -10.83
N GLY A 40 -6.31 -4.82 -10.59
CA GLY A 40 -6.25 -6.25 -10.87
C GLY A 40 -5.36 -7.06 -9.93
N GLY A 41 -5.18 -6.59 -8.69
CA GLY A 41 -4.34 -7.27 -7.70
C GLY A 41 -2.88 -6.83 -7.74
N CYS A 42 -2.08 -7.41 -6.85
CA CYS A 42 -0.65 -7.12 -6.74
C CYS A 42 0.05 -8.33 -6.12
N GLU A 43 1.19 -8.69 -6.70
CA GLU A 43 1.96 -9.85 -6.21
C GLU A 43 2.71 -9.52 -4.92
N VAL A 44 2.98 -10.58 -4.14
CA VAL A 44 3.79 -10.47 -2.92
C VAL A 44 5.18 -9.91 -3.25
N GLY A 45 5.62 -8.93 -2.47
CA GLY A 45 6.89 -8.25 -2.67
C GLY A 45 6.81 -7.02 -3.55
N HIS A 46 5.62 -6.68 -4.03
CA HIS A 46 5.38 -5.54 -4.91
C HIS A 46 4.44 -4.52 -4.31
N ALA A 47 4.34 -3.36 -4.94
CA ALA A 47 3.47 -2.27 -4.49
C ALA A 47 2.83 -1.56 -5.68
N LYS A 48 1.60 -1.07 -5.49
CA LYS A 48 0.87 -0.27 -6.48
C LYS A 48 0.22 0.91 -5.77
N ALA A 49 0.05 2.03 -6.45
CA ALA A 49 -0.50 3.24 -5.88
C ALA A 49 -1.88 3.58 -6.42
N THR A 50 -2.70 4.19 -5.57
CA THR A 50 -4.00 4.79 -5.93
C THR A 50 -4.10 6.19 -5.34
N ASP A 51 -5.16 6.91 -5.72
CA ASP A 51 -5.55 8.11 -4.98
C ASP A 51 -5.91 7.76 -3.54
N ALA A 52 -5.88 8.74 -2.66
CA ALA A 52 -6.18 8.55 -1.24
C ALA A 52 -7.62 8.90 -0.87
N PHE A 53 -8.36 9.54 -1.77
CA PHE A 53 -9.76 9.94 -1.61
C PHE A 53 -9.99 10.74 -0.32
N ALA A 54 -10.74 10.23 0.64
CA ALA A 54 -11.04 10.94 1.89
C ALA A 54 -9.89 10.96 2.90
N LEU A 55 -8.81 10.23 2.66
CA LEU A 55 -7.64 10.24 3.54
C LEU A 55 -6.85 11.55 3.40
N PRO A 56 -6.17 12.01 4.47
CA PRO A 56 -5.36 13.24 4.43
C PRO A 56 -4.00 13.00 3.77
N ALA A 57 -4.00 12.53 2.54
CA ALA A 57 -2.79 12.21 1.77
C ALA A 57 -3.09 12.40 0.29
N LYS A 58 -2.05 12.42 -0.53
CA LYS A 58 -2.19 12.49 -1.99
C LYS A 58 -2.36 11.10 -2.60
N ARG A 59 -1.66 10.11 -2.06
CA ARG A 59 -1.65 8.75 -2.59
C ARG A 59 -1.68 7.73 -1.47
N VAL A 60 -2.23 6.56 -1.78
CA VAL A 60 -2.06 5.34 -0.96
C VAL A 60 -1.19 4.39 -1.76
N ILE A 61 -0.13 3.90 -1.15
CA ILE A 61 0.77 2.90 -1.74
C ILE A 61 0.43 1.56 -1.10
N HIS A 62 -0.15 0.67 -1.89
CA HIS A 62 -0.56 -0.66 -1.43
C HIS A 62 0.60 -1.63 -1.60
N ALA A 63 1.25 -1.97 -0.49
CA ALA A 63 2.37 -2.90 -0.47
C ALA A 63 1.89 -4.27 0.01
N VAL A 64 2.23 -5.33 -0.74
CA VAL A 64 1.84 -6.70 -0.42
C VAL A 64 3.03 -7.44 0.15
N GLY A 65 3.10 -7.50 1.48
CA GLY A 65 4.14 -8.22 2.20
C GLY A 65 3.88 -9.72 2.24
N PRO A 66 4.91 -10.53 2.55
CA PRO A 66 4.74 -11.98 2.66
C PRO A 66 4.02 -12.36 3.94
N ALA A 67 3.40 -13.54 3.93
CA ALA A 67 3.01 -14.21 5.16
C ALA A 67 4.31 -14.65 5.84
N TRP A 68 4.64 -14.05 7.00
CA TRP A 68 5.95 -14.23 7.61
C TRP A 68 6.17 -15.64 8.14
N LEU A 69 7.04 -16.39 7.49
CA LEU A 69 7.43 -17.75 7.90
C LEU A 69 8.89 -17.80 8.38
N GLY A 70 9.60 -16.67 8.34
CA GLY A 70 10.95 -16.54 8.87
C GLY A 70 12.08 -16.92 7.93
N GLY A 71 11.81 -17.16 6.65
CA GLY A 71 12.83 -17.51 5.67
C GLY A 71 13.47 -16.30 5.01
N ASP A 72 14.59 -16.52 4.30
CA ASP A 72 15.30 -15.47 3.56
C ASP A 72 14.43 -14.85 2.47
N GLU A 73 13.56 -15.65 1.87
CA GLU A 73 12.63 -15.21 0.84
C GLU A 73 11.64 -14.16 1.37
N ASP A 74 11.20 -14.33 2.61
CA ASP A 74 10.31 -13.36 3.26
C ASP A 74 11.02 -12.04 3.49
N VAL A 75 12.29 -12.07 3.91
CA VAL A 75 13.11 -10.87 4.11
C VAL A 75 13.27 -10.11 2.79
N GLU A 76 13.55 -10.82 1.69
CA GLU A 76 13.68 -10.21 0.37
C GLU A 76 12.38 -9.61 -0.12
N LYS A 77 11.26 -10.29 0.07
CA LYS A 77 9.94 -9.80 -0.32
C LYS A 77 9.57 -8.53 0.45
N LEU A 78 9.83 -8.52 1.76
CA LEU A 78 9.58 -7.35 2.59
C LEU A 78 10.46 -6.17 2.15
N ALA A 79 11.74 -6.40 1.93
CA ALA A 79 12.66 -5.36 1.44
C ALA A 79 12.20 -4.81 0.09
N SER A 80 11.71 -5.67 -0.80
CA SER A 80 11.18 -5.27 -2.09
C SER A 80 9.96 -4.36 -1.95
N CYS A 81 9.06 -4.64 -1.00
CA CYS A 81 7.90 -3.80 -0.73
C CYS A 81 8.32 -2.37 -0.35
N TYR A 82 9.30 -2.25 0.55
CA TYR A 82 9.82 -0.93 0.95
C TYR A 82 10.47 -0.22 -0.23
N ARG A 83 11.30 -0.92 -0.98
CA ARG A 83 12.01 -0.35 -2.13
C ARG A 83 11.05 0.14 -3.20
N GLU A 84 10.05 -0.67 -3.55
CA GLU A 84 9.06 -0.26 -4.55
C GLU A 84 8.18 0.89 -4.07
N SER A 85 7.83 0.91 -2.78
CA SER A 85 7.09 2.02 -2.21
C SER A 85 7.88 3.33 -2.29
N LEU A 86 9.16 3.28 -2.00
CA LEU A 86 10.05 4.46 -2.11
C LEU A 86 10.26 4.87 -3.57
N ASP A 87 10.35 3.91 -4.49
CA ASP A 87 10.47 4.19 -5.92
C ASP A 87 9.23 4.90 -6.46
N ILE A 88 8.04 4.46 -6.05
CA ILE A 88 6.78 5.13 -6.43
C ILE A 88 6.78 6.56 -5.88
N ALA A 89 7.13 6.74 -4.62
CA ALA A 89 7.18 8.06 -4.00
C ALA A 89 8.15 8.99 -4.72
N ALA A 90 9.33 8.49 -5.07
CA ALA A 90 10.33 9.27 -5.81
C ALA A 90 9.82 9.67 -7.20
N ALA A 91 9.22 8.73 -7.92
CA ALA A 91 8.70 8.96 -9.27
C ALA A 91 7.56 10.00 -9.28
N GLU A 92 6.77 10.07 -8.21
CA GLU A 92 5.64 10.99 -8.10
C GLU A 92 5.96 12.24 -7.27
N ASN A 93 7.20 12.43 -6.86
CA ASN A 93 7.65 13.56 -6.03
C ASN A 93 6.90 13.66 -4.69
N LEU A 94 6.60 12.53 -4.08
CA LEU A 94 5.98 12.47 -2.76
C LEU A 94 7.08 12.63 -1.71
N ARG A 95 6.97 13.66 -0.87
CA ARG A 95 8.05 14.04 0.06
C ARG A 95 7.92 13.47 1.45
N SER A 96 6.72 13.04 1.84
CA SER A 96 6.48 12.46 3.16
C SER A 96 5.67 11.19 3.01
N ILE A 97 6.07 10.14 3.74
CA ILE A 97 5.48 8.82 3.67
C ILE A 97 5.24 8.31 5.08
N ALA A 98 4.03 7.81 5.34
CA ALA A 98 3.71 7.13 6.58
C ALA A 98 3.65 5.62 6.32
N PHE A 99 4.49 4.86 7.00
CA PHE A 99 4.47 3.39 6.99
C PHE A 99 3.64 2.87 8.15
N PRO A 100 3.00 1.70 8.01
CA PRO A 100 2.23 1.10 9.09
C PRO A 100 3.10 0.58 10.21
#